data_cf75a77879ef84236ab600451b98be7a
#
_entry.id   cf75a77879ef84236ab600451b98be7a
#
_cell.length_a   1.000
_cell.length_b   1.000
_cell.length_c   1.000
_cell.angle_alpha   90.00
_cell.angle_beta   90.00
_cell.angle_gamma   90.00
#
_symmetry.space_group_name_H-M   'P 1'
#
loop_
_entity.id
_entity.type
_entity.pdbx_description
1 polymer ?
#
loop_
_entity_poly.entity_id
_entity_poly.type
_entity_poly.pdbx_seq_one_letter_code
_entity_poly.pdbx_strand_id
1 'polypeptide(L)' 'MNVTYEVRTSRNAMVFAYDSLARAKEERLRAEKRIGVKMQIVKITHMEEVLHD' A
#
# COMPACT_ATOMS: atom_id res chain seq x y z
N MET A 1 -10.82 3.35 15.93
CA MET A 1 -9.97 2.25 15.46
C MET A 1 -9.05 2.79 14.39
N ASN A 2 -7.75 2.59 14.55
CA ASN A 2 -6.77 3.11 13.58
C ASN A 2 -6.53 2.09 12.49
N VAL A 3 -6.69 2.54 11.27
CA VAL A 3 -6.44 1.72 10.09
C VAL A 3 -5.36 2.41 9.26
N THR A 4 -4.35 1.67 8.88
CA THR A 4 -3.28 2.17 8.04
C THR A 4 -3.22 1.33 6.77
N TYR A 5 -3.02 1.98 5.64
CA TYR A 5 -2.85 1.32 4.35
C TYR A 5 -1.41 1.52 3.91
N GLU A 6 -0.63 0.45 3.91
CA GLU A 6 0.77 0.50 3.52
C GLU A 6 0.93 0.07 2.08
N VAL A 7 1.70 0.82 1.33
CA VAL A 7 2.09 0.45 -0.02
C VAL A 7 3.41 -0.28 0.09
N ARG A 8 3.43 -1.55 -0.28
CA ARG A 8 4.59 -2.43 -0.14
C ARG A 8 5.00 -3.02 -1.48
N THR A 9 6.29 -3.28 -1.63
CA THR A 9 6.80 -3.99 -2.79
C THR A 9 6.43 -5.47 -2.71
N SER A 10 6.68 -6.21 -3.79
CA SER A 10 6.44 -7.65 -3.81
C SER A 10 7.31 -8.40 -2.79
N ARG A 11 8.37 -7.78 -2.31
CA ARG A 11 9.22 -8.35 -1.25
C ARG A 11 8.78 -7.90 0.14
N ASN A 12 7.59 -7.33 0.23
CA ASN A 12 6.99 -6.89 1.48
C ASN A 12 7.74 -5.74 2.16
N ALA A 13 8.51 -4.98 1.39
CA ALA A 13 9.17 -3.79 1.91
C ALA A 13 8.21 -2.60 1.83
N MET A 14 7.98 -1.93 2.95
CA MET A 14 7.10 -0.77 2.98
C MET A 14 7.74 0.42 2.30
N VAL A 15 6.98 1.07 1.42
CA VAL A 15 7.42 2.29 0.75
C VAL A 15 6.75 3.49 1.40
N PHE A 16 5.42 3.44 1.53
CA PHE A 16 4.63 4.53 2.13
C PHE A 16 3.49 3.94 2.96
N ALA A 17 2.95 4.76 3.87
CA ALA A 17 1.79 4.41 4.67
C ALA A 17 0.81 5.57 4.66
N TYR A 18 -0.48 5.25 4.52
CA TYR A 18 -1.55 6.24 4.46
C TYR A 18 -2.71 5.82 5.33
N ASP A 19 -3.51 6.78 5.75
CA ASP A 19 -4.71 6.51 6.53
C ASP A 19 -5.97 6.38 5.67
N SER A 20 -5.83 6.50 4.35
CA SER A 20 -6.93 6.46 3.40
C SER A 20 -6.63 5.46 2.29
N LEU A 21 -7.57 4.56 2.02
CA LEU A 21 -7.42 3.60 0.93
C LEU A 21 -7.36 4.29 -0.43
N ALA A 22 -8.18 5.32 -0.62
CA ALA A 22 -8.19 6.07 -1.89
C ALA A 22 -6.82 6.68 -2.15
N ARG A 23 -6.21 7.25 -1.11
CA ARG A 23 -4.89 7.85 -1.23
C ARG A 23 -3.82 6.80 -1.50
N ALA A 24 -3.91 5.67 -0.81
CA ALA A 24 -2.96 4.58 -1.02
C ALA A 24 -3.02 4.07 -2.46
N LYS A 25 -4.23 3.96 -3.03
CA LYS A 25 -4.38 3.53 -4.41
C LYS A 25 -3.75 4.50 -5.40
N GLU A 26 -3.97 5.80 -5.21
CA GLU A 26 -3.37 6.82 -6.07
C GLU A 26 -1.85 6.76 -6.00
N GLU A 27 -1.32 6.72 -4.80
CA GLU A 27 0.12 6.75 -4.60
C GLU A 27 0.78 5.44 -5.04
N ARG A 28 0.07 4.32 -4.95
CA ARG A 28 0.56 3.06 -5.48
C ARG A 28 0.77 3.15 -6.98
N LEU A 29 -0.18 3.71 -7.70
CA LEU A 29 -0.07 3.85 -9.15
C LEU A 29 1.10 4.76 -9.54
N ARG A 30 1.27 5.86 -8.82
CA ARG A 30 2.39 6.77 -9.06
C ARG A 30 3.72 6.09 -8.79
N ALA A 31 3.81 5.36 -7.68
CA ALA A 31 5.04 4.68 -7.30
C ALA A 31 5.38 3.59 -8.30
N GLU A 32 4.38 2.83 -8.75
CA GLU A 32 4.61 1.80 -9.76
C GLU A 32 5.16 2.37 -11.06
N LYS A 33 4.62 3.51 -11.48
CA LYS A 33 5.11 4.18 -12.69
C LYS A 33 6.54 4.68 -12.54
N ARG A 34 6.83 5.24 -11.37
CA ARG A 34 8.15 5.84 -11.14
C ARG A 34 9.23 4.80 -10.95
N ILE A 35 8.92 3.73 -10.22
CA ILE A 35 9.88 2.71 -9.86
C ILE A 35 9.88 1.57 -10.88
N GLY A 36 8.73 1.33 -11.53
CA GLY A 36 8.61 0.25 -12.51
C GLY A 36 8.40 -1.12 -11.89
N VAL A 37 7.94 -1.18 -10.64
CA VAL A 37 7.72 -2.43 -9.91
C VAL A 37 6.29 -2.43 -9.40
N LYS A 38 5.60 -3.56 -9.51
CA LYS A 38 4.26 -3.72 -8.97
C LYS A 38 4.30 -3.68 -7.45
N MET A 39 3.29 -3.06 -6.86
CA MET A 39 3.20 -2.91 -5.42
C MET A 39 1.86 -3.40 -4.92
N GLN A 40 1.82 -3.75 -3.63
CA GLN A 40 0.63 -4.19 -2.93
C GLN A 40 0.17 -3.12 -1.97
N ILE A 41 -1.14 -3.14 -1.67
CA ILE A 41 -1.67 -2.36 -0.56
C ILE A 41 -2.01 -3.33 0.56
N VAL A 42 -1.48 -3.06 1.75
CA VAL A 42 -1.71 -3.89 2.93
C VAL A 42 -2.47 -3.07 3.96
N LYS A 43 -3.64 -3.56 4.34
CA LYS A 43 -4.45 -2.91 5.36
C LYS A 43 -4.01 -3.42 6.73
N ILE A 44 -3.62 -2.49 7.59
CA ILE A 44 -3.16 -2.81 8.94
C ILE A 44 -4.22 -2.35 9.94
N THR A 45 -4.77 -3.32 10.67
CA THR A 45 -5.62 -3.06 11.84
C THR A 45 -5.04 -3.85 13.00
N HIS A 46 -5.70 -4.91 13.42
CA HIS A 46 -5.13 -5.88 14.36
C HIS A 46 -4.32 -6.93 13.62
N MET A 47 -4.67 -7.15 12.35
CA MET A 47 -4.02 -8.11 11.49
C MET A 47 -3.73 -7.45 10.15
N GLU A 48 -2.76 -7.99 9.46
CA GLU A 48 -2.45 -7.53 8.10
C GLU A 48 -3.39 -8.19 7.12
N GLU A 49 -3.87 -7.40 6.17
CA GLU A 49 -4.73 -7.89 5.10
C GLU A 49 -4.24 -7.30 3.79
N VAL A 50 -3.83 -8.16 2.88
CA VAL A 50 -3.34 -7.72 1.57
C VAL A 50 -4.53 -7.40 0.68
N LEU A 51 -4.58 -6.16 0.19
CA LEU A 51 -5.61 -5.70 -0.72
C LEU A 51 -4.99 -5.53 -2.09
N HIS A 52 -5.62 -6.14 -3.10
CA HIS A 52 -5.18 -6.00 -4.48
C HIS A 52 -6.15 -5.12 -5.23
N ASP A 53 -5.62 -4.15 -5.93
CA ASP A 53 -6.43 -3.31 -6.80
C ASP A 53 -6.71 -4.01 -8.12
#